data_9fe6b62641cfc9aa2b5a3165f71b1842
#
_entry.id   9fe6b62641cfc9aa2b5a3165f71b1842
#
_cell.length_a   1.000
_cell.length_b   1.000
_cell.length_c   1.000
_cell.angle_alpha   90.00
_cell.angle_beta   90.00
_cell.angle_gamma   90.00
#
_symmetry.space_group_name_H-M   'P 1'
#
loop_
_entity.id
_entity.type
_entity.pdbx_description
1 polymer ?
#
loop_
_entity_poly.entity_id
_entity_poly.type
_entity_poly.pdbx_seq_one_letter_code
_entity_poly.pdbx_strand_id
1 'polypeptide(L)'
;RRFVDRMMRDEINNGIEEFVYGGCPANGYAQLSLTLQANAYGKKAIFFMAKRSMQNLHPYQQQALDYGADIRWVPNGMLQVTKARAREYANEDPKKRILLPLGLEHPKVLEDIRELAKDIEIEYNIKISEIWSVGSSGTLTRGLQMAFPNKDVNVVSVGHKMREGVGRAKLYLSKYKFTQEVKEEDKPPFPSVPTYDAKAWPVMREYAKKGSLFWNVGK
;
A
#
# COMPACT_ATOMS: atom_id res chain seq x y z
N ARG A 1 3.55 7.71 2.17
CA ARG A 1 4.50 8.73 1.72
C ARG A 1 5.92 8.40 2.19
N ARG A 2 6.20 8.28 3.49
CA ARG A 2 7.55 8.02 4.03
C ARG A 2 8.21 6.76 3.44
N PHE A 3 7.45 5.69 3.21
CA PHE A 3 8.00 4.41 2.71
C PHE A 3 8.50 4.43 1.26
N VAL A 4 8.17 5.44 0.47
CA VAL A 4 8.62 5.55 -0.92
C VAL A 4 9.69 6.63 -1.11
N ASP A 5 10.01 7.36 -0.06
CA ASP A 5 10.91 8.51 -0.12
C ASP A 5 12.33 8.14 -0.58
N ARG A 6 12.94 7.16 0.07
CA ARG A 6 14.31 6.72 -0.23
C ARG A 6 14.41 6.11 -1.63
N MET A 7 13.44 5.25 -1.98
CA MET A 7 13.35 4.68 -3.32
C MET A 7 13.30 5.79 -4.38
N MET A 8 12.40 6.77 -4.22
CA MET A 8 12.24 7.84 -5.19
C MET A 8 13.49 8.72 -5.31
N ARG A 9 14.14 9.07 -4.20
CA ARG A 9 15.40 9.84 -4.23
C ARG A 9 16.50 9.16 -5.02
N ASP A 10 16.67 7.85 -4.83
CA ASP A 10 17.70 7.11 -5.52
C ASP A 10 17.43 7.03 -7.03
N GLU A 11 16.17 6.78 -7.40
CA GLU A 11 15.79 6.75 -8.81
C GLU A 11 15.92 8.13 -9.48
N ILE A 12 15.60 9.21 -8.75
CA ILE A 12 15.80 10.58 -9.23
C ILE A 12 17.30 10.87 -9.47
N ASN A 13 18.18 10.43 -8.57
CA ASN A 13 19.62 10.55 -8.74
C ASN A 13 20.14 9.78 -9.97
N ASN A 14 19.45 8.72 -10.39
CA ASN A 14 19.69 7.98 -11.62
C ASN A 14 19.05 8.60 -12.87
N GLY A 15 18.42 9.77 -12.75
CA GLY A 15 17.83 10.52 -13.87
C GLY A 15 16.36 10.29 -14.11
N ILE A 16 15.66 9.55 -13.24
CA ILE A 16 14.22 9.32 -13.39
C ILE A 16 13.42 10.60 -13.13
N GLU A 17 12.50 10.87 -14.02
CA GLU A 17 11.59 12.03 -13.98
C GLU A 17 10.12 11.62 -13.77
N GLU A 18 9.76 10.39 -14.16
CA GLU A 18 8.38 9.90 -14.13
C GLU A 18 8.28 8.53 -13.44
N PHE A 19 7.44 8.46 -12.42
CA PHE A 19 7.15 7.25 -11.66
C PHE A 19 5.85 6.65 -12.15
N VAL A 20 5.93 5.54 -12.88
CA VAL A 20 4.80 4.92 -13.60
C VAL A 20 4.23 3.77 -12.76
N TYR A 21 2.92 3.76 -12.55
CA TYR A 21 2.26 2.72 -11.78
C TYR A 21 0.99 2.21 -12.47
N GLY A 22 0.93 0.90 -12.71
CA GLY A 22 -0.22 0.22 -13.30
C GLY A 22 -0.94 -0.67 -12.30
N GLY A 23 -2.29 -0.65 -12.36
CA GLY A 23 -3.11 -1.54 -11.56
C GLY A 23 -3.45 -1.05 -10.15
N CYS A 24 -3.36 0.27 -9.92
CA CYS A 24 -3.86 0.87 -8.69
C CYS A 24 -5.40 0.77 -8.65
N PRO A 25 -6.00 0.18 -7.59
CA PRO A 25 -7.44 0.22 -7.42
C PRO A 25 -7.92 1.63 -7.09
N ALA A 26 -9.18 1.96 -7.40
CA ALA A 26 -9.72 3.31 -7.19
C ALA A 26 -9.57 3.80 -5.75
N ASN A 27 -9.75 2.91 -4.77
CA ASN A 27 -9.62 3.18 -3.34
C ASN A 27 -8.19 2.94 -2.80
N GLY A 28 -7.20 2.75 -3.67
CA GLY A 28 -5.81 2.50 -3.25
C GLY A 28 -5.08 3.79 -2.88
N TYR A 29 -4.34 3.76 -1.78
CA TYR A 29 -3.54 4.90 -1.31
C TYR A 29 -2.28 5.17 -2.15
N ALA A 30 -1.82 4.21 -2.96
CA ALA A 30 -0.59 4.36 -3.74
C ALA A 30 -0.65 5.58 -4.66
N GLN A 31 -1.80 5.84 -5.31
CA GLN A 31 -1.99 6.99 -6.19
C GLN A 31 -1.72 8.33 -5.45
N LEU A 32 -2.26 8.49 -4.25
CA LEU A 32 -2.08 9.71 -3.47
C LEU A 32 -0.66 9.82 -2.91
N SER A 33 -0.13 8.74 -2.34
CA SER A 33 1.20 8.72 -1.74
C SER A 33 2.31 8.98 -2.76
N LEU A 34 2.24 8.37 -3.94
CA LEU A 34 3.22 8.57 -5.01
C LEU A 34 3.13 9.98 -5.61
N THR A 35 1.91 10.50 -5.83
CA THR A 35 1.72 11.86 -6.34
C THR A 35 2.33 12.90 -5.39
N LEU A 36 1.98 12.83 -4.11
CA LEU A 36 2.49 13.77 -3.10
C LEU A 36 4.03 13.68 -2.96
N GLN A 37 4.59 12.48 -3.11
CA GLN A 37 6.03 12.33 -2.99
C GLN A 37 6.74 12.77 -4.28
N ALA A 38 6.21 12.47 -5.47
CA ALA A 38 6.75 12.95 -6.73
C ALA A 38 6.76 14.49 -6.78
N ASN A 39 5.65 15.13 -6.39
CA ASN A 39 5.55 16.57 -6.32
C ASN A 39 6.59 17.22 -5.39
N ALA A 40 6.89 16.59 -4.25
CA ALA A 40 7.90 17.07 -3.32
C ALA A 40 9.30 17.16 -3.95
N TYR A 41 9.53 16.41 -5.03
CA TYR A 41 10.78 16.40 -5.81
C TYR A 41 10.66 17.07 -7.19
N GLY A 42 9.53 17.71 -7.51
CA GLY A 42 9.28 18.28 -8.84
C GLY A 42 9.21 17.24 -9.95
N LYS A 43 8.82 16.01 -9.61
CA LYS A 43 8.70 14.86 -10.51
C LYS A 43 7.24 14.50 -10.75
N LYS A 44 6.98 13.57 -11.68
CA LYS A 44 5.63 13.17 -12.07
C LYS A 44 5.27 11.76 -11.59
N ALA A 45 4.05 11.58 -11.12
CA ALA A 45 3.44 10.28 -10.88
C ALA A 45 2.41 9.99 -11.98
N ILE A 46 2.61 8.89 -12.71
CA ILE A 46 1.80 8.48 -13.86
C ILE A 46 1.06 7.19 -13.49
N PHE A 47 -0.27 7.20 -13.62
CA PHE A 47 -1.09 6.04 -13.28
C PHE A 47 -1.89 5.53 -14.47
N PHE A 48 -1.82 4.22 -14.74
CA PHE A 48 -2.69 3.55 -15.68
C PHE A 48 -3.81 2.85 -14.92
N MET A 49 -5.03 3.38 -15.02
CA MET A 49 -6.17 2.95 -14.23
C MET A 49 -7.38 2.62 -15.10
N ALA A 50 -8.27 1.77 -14.57
CA ALA A 50 -9.55 1.49 -15.22
C ALA A 50 -10.35 2.78 -15.46
N LYS A 51 -10.85 2.97 -16.69
CA LYS A 51 -11.65 4.13 -17.05
C LYS A 51 -12.90 4.23 -16.17
N ARG A 52 -13.13 5.41 -15.64
CA ARG A 52 -14.32 5.79 -14.88
C ARG A 52 -14.87 7.11 -15.41
N SER A 53 -16.17 7.35 -15.23
CA SER A 53 -16.72 8.69 -15.44
C SER A 53 -16.24 9.62 -14.32
N MET A 54 -16.05 10.90 -14.62
CA MET A 54 -15.61 11.90 -13.63
C MET A 54 -16.56 11.98 -12.43
N GLN A 55 -17.87 11.73 -12.64
CA GLN A 55 -18.88 11.71 -11.58
C GLN A 55 -18.73 10.52 -10.61
N ASN A 56 -18.02 9.47 -11.02
CA ASN A 56 -17.85 8.22 -10.26
C ASN A 56 -16.41 7.99 -9.80
N LEU A 57 -15.61 9.06 -9.72
CA LEU A 57 -14.26 8.95 -9.18
C LEU A 57 -14.31 8.68 -7.68
N HIS A 58 -13.44 7.81 -7.23
CA HIS A 58 -13.21 7.64 -5.80
C HIS A 58 -12.54 8.91 -5.24
N PRO A 59 -12.82 9.34 -4.00
CA PRO A 59 -12.20 10.53 -3.40
C PRO A 59 -10.67 10.55 -3.51
N TYR A 60 -10.00 9.40 -3.40
CA TYR A 60 -8.54 9.34 -3.56
C TYR A 60 -8.07 9.56 -5.00
N GLN A 61 -8.89 9.19 -6.00
CA GLN A 61 -8.59 9.50 -7.40
C GLN A 61 -8.72 10.99 -7.65
N GLN A 62 -9.80 11.61 -7.14
CA GLN A 62 -9.99 13.04 -7.23
C GLN A 62 -8.85 13.80 -6.56
N GLN A 63 -8.52 13.45 -5.33
CA GLN A 63 -7.39 14.07 -4.62
C GLN A 63 -6.06 13.91 -5.37
N ALA A 64 -5.80 12.74 -5.95
CA ALA A 64 -4.57 12.54 -6.73
C ALA A 64 -4.53 13.45 -7.96
N LEU A 65 -5.67 13.62 -8.67
CA LEU A 65 -5.79 14.56 -9.79
C LEU A 65 -5.60 16.00 -9.33
N ASP A 66 -6.22 16.41 -8.23
CA ASP A 66 -6.11 17.76 -7.66
C ASP A 66 -4.66 18.10 -7.27
N TYR A 67 -3.88 17.09 -6.89
CA TYR A 67 -2.44 17.20 -6.64
C TYR A 67 -1.57 17.02 -7.89
N GLY A 68 -2.17 16.93 -9.10
CA GLY A 68 -1.45 16.90 -10.37
C GLY A 68 -0.95 15.52 -10.81
N ALA A 69 -1.57 14.44 -10.33
CA ALA A 69 -1.31 13.10 -10.89
C ALA A 69 -1.71 13.02 -12.36
N ASP A 70 -0.90 12.41 -13.21
CA ASP A 70 -1.27 12.04 -14.57
C ASP A 70 -1.98 10.66 -14.55
N ILE A 71 -3.31 10.68 -14.54
CA ILE A 71 -4.11 9.45 -14.59
C ILE A 71 -4.51 9.16 -16.03
N ARG A 72 -3.95 8.11 -16.60
CA ARG A 72 -4.25 7.61 -17.94
C ARG A 72 -5.30 6.52 -17.88
N TRP A 73 -6.47 6.85 -18.41
CA TRP A 73 -7.62 5.97 -18.33
C TRP A 73 -7.54 4.87 -19.39
N VAL A 74 -7.58 3.62 -18.93
CA VAL A 74 -7.57 2.41 -19.79
C VAL A 74 -9.01 1.89 -19.90
N PRO A 75 -9.56 1.82 -21.12
CA PRO A 75 -10.94 1.36 -21.34
C PRO A 75 -11.21 -0.03 -20.76
N ASN A 76 -10.29 -0.97 -20.97
CA ASN A 76 -10.33 -2.27 -20.32
C ASN A 76 -9.58 -2.21 -18.99
N GLY A 77 -10.34 -2.13 -17.90
CA GLY A 77 -9.81 -1.96 -16.54
C GLY A 77 -9.25 -3.22 -15.87
N MET A 78 -9.07 -4.32 -16.61
CA MET A 78 -8.44 -5.51 -16.05
C MET A 78 -7.02 -5.20 -15.60
N LEU A 79 -6.65 -5.71 -14.43
CA LEU A 79 -5.34 -5.48 -13.80
C LEU A 79 -4.16 -5.75 -14.76
N GLN A 80 -4.24 -6.83 -15.52
CA GLN A 80 -3.19 -7.20 -16.48
C GLN A 80 -3.06 -6.17 -17.60
N VAL A 81 -4.17 -5.61 -18.10
CA VAL A 81 -4.18 -4.63 -19.18
C VAL A 81 -3.63 -3.29 -18.70
N THR A 82 -4.06 -2.81 -17.54
CA THR A 82 -3.52 -1.57 -16.95
C THR A 82 -2.02 -1.67 -16.67
N LYS A 83 -1.55 -2.83 -16.19
CA LYS A 83 -0.11 -3.11 -15.99
C LYS A 83 0.67 -3.16 -17.31
N ALA A 84 0.10 -3.77 -18.36
CA ALA A 84 0.73 -3.83 -19.66
C ALA A 84 0.91 -2.43 -20.26
N ARG A 85 -0.13 -1.59 -20.23
CA ARG A 85 -0.04 -0.20 -20.69
C ARG A 85 0.98 0.64 -19.91
N ALA A 86 1.03 0.46 -18.59
CA ALA A 86 2.05 1.12 -17.77
C ALA A 86 3.48 0.69 -18.16
N ARG A 87 3.69 -0.59 -18.45
CA ARG A 87 4.97 -1.12 -18.87
C ARG A 87 5.36 -0.62 -20.26
N GLU A 88 4.44 -0.64 -21.22
CA GLU A 88 4.66 -0.11 -22.57
C GLU A 88 5.15 1.33 -22.49
N TYR A 89 4.43 2.18 -21.76
CA TYR A 89 4.79 3.57 -21.57
C TYR A 89 6.15 3.79 -20.89
N ALA A 90 6.45 3.01 -19.86
CA ALA A 90 7.75 3.13 -19.18
C ALA A 90 8.91 2.72 -20.10
N ASN A 91 8.71 1.70 -20.96
CA ASN A 91 9.70 1.20 -21.88
C ASN A 91 9.98 2.12 -23.07
N GLU A 92 9.11 3.10 -23.37
CA GLU A 92 9.36 4.10 -24.42
C GLU A 92 10.54 5.03 -24.07
N ASP A 93 10.78 5.30 -22.79
CA ASP A 93 11.90 6.11 -22.32
C ASP A 93 12.40 5.61 -20.94
N PRO A 94 13.11 4.47 -20.91
CA PRO A 94 13.54 3.85 -19.65
C PRO A 94 14.63 4.64 -18.92
N LYS A 95 15.21 5.68 -19.54
CA LYS A 95 16.15 6.58 -18.88
C LYS A 95 15.47 7.62 -18.00
N LYS A 96 14.21 7.94 -18.32
CA LYS A 96 13.43 8.96 -17.59
C LYS A 96 12.24 8.39 -16.83
N ARG A 97 11.81 7.16 -17.15
CA ARG A 97 10.60 6.54 -16.63
C ARG A 97 10.91 5.23 -15.94
N ILE A 98 10.39 5.06 -14.73
CA ILE A 98 10.47 3.79 -14.01
C ILE A 98 9.08 3.19 -13.78
N LEU A 99 8.91 1.91 -14.14
CA LEU A 99 7.72 1.15 -13.79
C LEU A 99 7.84 0.63 -12.37
N LEU A 100 6.97 1.10 -11.48
CA LEU A 100 6.91 0.64 -10.11
C LEU A 100 6.21 -0.71 -9.98
N PRO A 101 6.70 -1.62 -9.13
CA PRO A 101 6.10 -2.93 -8.92
C PRO A 101 4.74 -2.82 -8.22
N LEU A 102 3.86 -3.80 -8.45
CA LEU A 102 2.57 -3.87 -7.76
C LEU A 102 2.78 -3.96 -6.24
N GLY A 103 2.00 -3.15 -5.50
CA GLY A 103 2.14 -3.06 -4.04
C GLY A 103 3.38 -2.30 -3.59
N LEU A 104 4.10 -1.66 -4.53
CA LEU A 104 5.34 -0.92 -4.27
C LEU A 104 6.40 -1.79 -3.58
N GLU A 105 6.46 -3.08 -3.93
CA GLU A 105 7.43 -4.02 -3.37
C GLU A 105 8.82 -3.76 -3.95
N HIS A 106 9.60 -2.98 -3.21
CA HIS A 106 10.96 -2.61 -3.56
C HIS A 106 11.85 -2.77 -2.32
N PRO A 107 13.13 -3.22 -2.43
CA PRO A 107 14.01 -3.40 -1.28
C PRO A 107 14.08 -2.19 -0.35
N LYS A 108 14.21 -0.99 -0.91
CA LYS A 108 14.26 0.25 -0.14
C LYS A 108 12.96 0.59 0.57
N VAL A 109 11.81 0.23 -0.01
CA VAL A 109 10.51 0.37 0.66
C VAL A 109 10.42 -0.56 1.87
N LEU A 110 10.92 -1.79 1.74
CA LEU A 110 10.99 -2.74 2.86
C LEU A 110 11.93 -2.26 3.95
N GLU A 111 13.10 -1.71 3.59
CA GLU A 111 14.04 -1.09 4.53
C GLU A 111 13.43 0.11 5.25
N ASP A 112 12.72 0.98 4.55
CA ASP A 112 12.04 2.13 5.15
C ASP A 112 10.95 1.71 6.15
N ILE A 113 10.18 0.66 5.84
CA ILE A 113 9.22 0.09 6.78
C ILE A 113 9.95 -0.46 8.01
N ARG A 114 11.04 -1.19 7.80
CA ARG A 114 11.87 -1.73 8.89
C ARG A 114 12.39 -0.62 9.80
N GLU A 115 13.02 0.41 9.23
CA GLU A 115 13.60 1.53 9.99
C GLU A 115 12.55 2.30 10.78
N LEU A 116 11.35 2.47 10.25
CA LEU A 116 10.25 3.15 10.95
C LEU A 116 9.65 2.31 12.09
N ALA A 117 9.79 1.00 12.03
CA ALA A 117 9.11 0.10 12.97
C ALA A 117 10.04 -0.47 14.05
N LYS A 118 11.35 -0.61 13.77
CA LYS A 118 12.29 -1.33 14.65
C LYS A 118 12.40 -0.79 16.05
N ASP A 119 12.28 0.51 16.22
CA ASP A 119 12.52 1.20 17.49
C ASP A 119 11.22 1.55 18.25
N ILE A 120 10.06 1.13 17.75
CA ILE A 120 8.76 1.51 18.31
C ILE A 120 8.56 1.07 19.76
N GLU A 121 9.11 -0.10 20.16
CA GLU A 121 9.04 -0.57 21.55
C GLU A 121 9.83 0.37 22.50
N ILE A 122 10.95 0.89 22.03
CA ILE A 122 11.82 1.82 22.78
C ILE A 122 11.19 3.22 22.78
N GLU A 123 10.79 3.71 21.60
CA GLU A 123 10.23 5.06 21.41
C GLU A 123 8.99 5.29 22.29
N TYR A 124 8.10 4.30 22.38
CA TYR A 124 6.86 4.41 23.15
C TYR A 124 6.90 3.70 24.50
N ASN A 125 8.03 3.14 24.89
CA ASN A 125 8.21 2.38 26.14
C ASN A 125 7.12 1.29 26.32
N ILE A 126 6.88 0.50 25.29
CA ILE A 126 5.86 -0.55 25.24
C ILE A 126 6.50 -1.91 24.99
N LYS A 127 5.84 -2.97 25.48
CA LYS A 127 6.19 -4.35 25.16
C LYS A 127 5.16 -4.93 24.20
N ILE A 128 5.60 -5.27 23.01
CA ILE A 128 4.77 -5.84 21.96
C ILE A 128 4.82 -7.38 22.05
N SER A 129 3.65 -8.02 22.11
CA SER A 129 3.55 -9.49 22.12
C SER A 129 3.61 -10.09 20.71
N GLU A 130 2.93 -9.45 19.77
CA GLU A 130 2.87 -9.84 18.37
C GLU A 130 2.47 -8.64 17.49
N ILE A 131 2.65 -8.79 16.17
CA ILE A 131 2.38 -7.73 15.20
C ILE A 131 1.19 -8.14 14.33
N TRP A 132 0.29 -7.21 14.08
CA TRP A 132 -0.82 -7.35 13.15
C TRP A 132 -0.77 -6.30 12.05
N SER A 133 -1.08 -6.71 10.82
CA SER A 133 -1.19 -5.82 9.67
C SER A 133 -2.30 -6.27 8.73
N VAL A 134 -2.69 -5.38 7.82
CA VAL A 134 -3.55 -5.72 6.68
C VAL A 134 -2.70 -5.81 5.43
N GLY A 135 -3.02 -6.73 4.55
CA GLY A 135 -2.28 -6.90 3.31
C GLY A 135 -3.13 -7.33 2.12
N SER A 136 -2.74 -6.85 0.95
CA SER A 136 -3.15 -7.40 -0.35
C SER A 136 -1.94 -7.85 -1.17
N SER A 137 -0.84 -7.10 -1.16
CA SER A 137 0.46 -7.47 -1.76
C SER A 137 1.43 -8.11 -0.76
N GLY A 138 1.30 -7.80 0.52
CA GLY A 138 2.17 -8.27 1.58
C GLY A 138 3.43 -7.43 1.81
N THR A 139 3.65 -6.35 1.05
CA THR A 139 4.85 -5.49 1.19
C THR A 139 5.03 -4.96 2.61
N LEU A 140 3.98 -4.38 3.21
CA LEU A 140 4.01 -3.92 4.59
C LEU A 140 4.38 -5.05 5.56
N THR A 141 3.72 -6.20 5.43
CA THR A 141 3.95 -7.36 6.28
C THR A 141 5.39 -7.87 6.20
N ARG A 142 6.00 -7.87 5.01
CA ARG A 142 7.41 -8.24 4.83
C ARG A 142 8.35 -7.25 5.53
N GLY A 143 8.12 -5.96 5.38
CA GLY A 143 8.91 -4.94 6.09
C GLY A 143 8.78 -5.04 7.62
N LEU A 144 7.58 -5.30 8.13
CA LEU A 144 7.36 -5.52 9.57
C LEU A 144 8.06 -6.79 10.09
N GLN A 145 8.11 -7.87 9.30
CA GLN A 145 8.90 -9.05 9.67
C GLN A 145 10.39 -8.77 9.78
N MET A 146 10.92 -7.87 8.95
CA MET A 146 12.31 -7.41 9.04
C MET A 146 12.55 -6.55 10.30
N ALA A 147 11.58 -5.73 10.69
CA ALA A 147 11.67 -4.91 11.90
C ALA A 147 11.58 -5.76 13.19
N PHE A 148 10.78 -6.82 13.17
CA PHE A 148 10.50 -7.66 14.32
C PHE A 148 10.85 -9.12 14.07
N PRO A 149 12.15 -9.47 13.93
CA PRO A 149 12.58 -10.82 13.52
C PRO A 149 12.15 -11.93 14.49
N ASN A 150 12.00 -11.59 15.78
CA ASN A 150 11.68 -12.53 16.86
C ASN A 150 10.22 -12.47 17.34
N LYS A 151 9.36 -11.68 16.66
CA LYS A 151 7.93 -11.58 17.02
C LYS A 151 7.06 -12.36 16.04
N ASP A 152 5.93 -12.84 16.52
CA ASP A 152 4.87 -13.36 15.67
C ASP A 152 4.31 -12.21 14.83
N VAL A 153 4.19 -12.42 13.54
CA VAL A 153 3.58 -11.47 12.62
C VAL A 153 2.33 -12.09 12.02
N ASN A 154 1.23 -11.37 12.11
CA ASN A 154 -0.07 -11.78 11.61
C ASN A 154 -0.51 -10.81 10.51
N VAL A 155 -1.11 -11.34 9.45
CA VAL A 155 -1.66 -10.52 8.38
C VAL A 155 -3.07 -10.93 8.04
N VAL A 156 -3.96 -9.94 7.97
CA VAL A 156 -5.32 -10.14 7.47
C VAL A 156 -5.35 -9.78 5.99
N SER A 157 -5.56 -10.79 5.14
CA SER A 157 -5.69 -10.60 3.71
C SER A 157 -7.04 -9.98 3.38
N VAL A 158 -7.00 -8.87 2.65
CA VAL A 158 -8.17 -8.18 2.12
C VAL A 158 -8.15 -8.25 0.59
N GLY A 159 -9.28 -8.63 0.00
CA GLY A 159 -9.40 -8.80 -1.44
C GLY A 159 -9.12 -10.22 -1.92
N HIS A 160 -8.12 -10.38 -2.76
CA HIS A 160 -7.70 -11.71 -3.21
C HIS A 160 -6.78 -12.35 -2.17
N LYS A 161 -6.94 -13.66 -1.97
CA LYS A 161 -6.03 -14.43 -1.11
C LYS A 161 -4.60 -14.23 -1.64
N MET A 162 -3.70 -13.81 -0.78
CA MET A 162 -2.29 -13.75 -1.11
C MET A 162 -1.80 -15.15 -1.47
N ARG A 163 -1.35 -15.33 -2.71
CA ARG A 163 -1.01 -16.67 -3.24
C ARG A 163 0.38 -17.10 -2.82
N GLU A 164 1.29 -16.17 -2.72
CA GLU A 164 2.67 -16.44 -2.34
C GLU A 164 2.90 -15.91 -0.92
N GLY A 165 3.57 -16.74 -0.14
CA GLY A 165 3.70 -16.52 1.27
C GLY A 165 4.23 -15.14 1.63
N VAL A 166 3.63 -14.57 2.64
CA VAL A 166 4.12 -13.36 3.31
C VAL A 166 5.25 -13.73 4.29
N GLY A 167 6.19 -14.54 3.84
CA GLY A 167 7.28 -15.05 4.69
C GLY A 167 6.74 -15.93 5.83
N ARG A 168 7.16 -15.66 7.08
CA ARG A 168 6.74 -16.39 8.28
C ARG A 168 5.41 -15.89 8.88
N ALA A 169 4.78 -14.87 8.29
CA ALA A 169 3.54 -14.32 8.84
C ALA A 169 2.38 -15.31 8.76
N LYS A 170 1.59 -15.37 9.83
CA LYS A 170 0.35 -16.15 9.85
C LYS A 170 -0.73 -15.41 9.09
N LEU A 171 -1.33 -16.08 8.11
CA LEU A 171 -2.34 -15.51 7.23
C LEU A 171 -3.74 -15.78 7.74
N TYR A 172 -4.52 -14.71 7.87
CA TYR A 172 -5.95 -14.74 8.13
C TYR A 172 -6.71 -14.15 6.95
N LEU A 173 -7.96 -14.53 6.77
CA LEU A 173 -8.81 -14.00 5.72
C LEU A 173 -9.86 -13.08 6.31
N SER A 174 -10.02 -11.91 5.70
CA SER A 174 -11.16 -11.06 6.04
C SER A 174 -12.46 -11.68 5.54
N LYS A 175 -13.53 -11.59 6.32
CA LYS A 175 -14.88 -11.97 5.90
C LYS A 175 -15.51 -10.99 4.90
N TYR A 176 -14.91 -9.81 4.72
CA TYR A 176 -15.41 -8.76 3.85
C TYR A 176 -14.77 -8.82 2.46
N LYS A 177 -15.59 -8.60 1.41
CA LYS A 177 -15.10 -8.45 0.03
C LYS A 177 -14.18 -7.21 -0.10
N PHE A 178 -13.33 -7.17 -1.12
CA PHE A 178 -12.32 -6.12 -1.28
C PHE A 178 -12.90 -4.69 -1.25
N THR A 179 -13.99 -4.46 -1.97
CA THR A 179 -14.64 -3.14 -2.06
C THR A 179 -15.68 -2.87 -0.97
N GLN A 180 -16.00 -3.88 -0.16
CA GLN A 180 -17.01 -3.78 0.89
C GLN A 180 -16.41 -3.07 2.11
N GLU A 181 -17.14 -2.13 2.69
CA GLU A 181 -16.83 -1.57 4.00
C GLU A 181 -17.18 -2.55 5.13
N VAL A 182 -16.50 -2.42 6.24
CA VAL A 182 -16.88 -3.12 7.46
C VAL A 182 -18.21 -2.56 7.98
N LYS A 183 -19.00 -3.42 8.60
CA LYS A 183 -20.22 -2.99 9.29
C LYS A 183 -19.88 -2.21 10.55
N GLU A 184 -20.84 -1.44 11.07
CA GLU A 184 -20.64 -0.60 12.25
C GLU A 184 -20.14 -1.39 13.47
N GLU A 185 -20.75 -2.56 13.72
CA GLU A 185 -20.38 -3.46 14.83
C GLU A 185 -18.96 -4.06 14.73
N ASP A 186 -18.35 -3.99 13.55
CA ASP A 186 -17.02 -4.52 13.27
C ASP A 186 -15.95 -3.42 13.13
N LYS A 187 -16.32 -2.16 13.30
CA LYS A 187 -15.35 -1.07 13.29
C LYS A 187 -14.42 -1.12 14.50
N PRO A 188 -13.14 -0.80 14.34
CA PRO A 188 -12.25 -0.63 15.47
C PRO A 188 -12.60 0.64 16.27
N PRO A 189 -12.22 0.72 17.56
CA PRO A 189 -12.47 1.90 18.41
C PRO A 189 -11.52 3.08 18.12
N PHE A 190 -10.82 3.05 17.00
CA PHE A 190 -9.90 4.09 16.55
C PHE A 190 -10.10 4.36 15.04
N PRO A 191 -9.70 5.53 14.54
CA PRO A 191 -9.79 5.86 13.11
C PRO A 191 -9.06 4.85 12.24
N SER A 192 -9.75 4.29 11.25
CA SER A 192 -9.22 3.27 10.35
C SER A 192 -10.03 3.25 9.05
N VAL A 193 -9.40 2.92 7.93
CA VAL A 193 -10.07 2.88 6.62
C VAL A 193 -11.09 1.73 6.58
N PRO A 194 -12.41 2.02 6.42
CA PRO A 194 -13.46 1.00 6.48
C PRO A 194 -13.34 -0.09 5.41
N THR A 195 -12.79 0.26 4.24
CA THR A 195 -12.61 -0.68 3.12
C THR A 195 -11.30 -1.45 3.19
N TYR A 196 -10.38 -1.13 4.12
CA TYR A 196 -9.06 -1.74 4.18
C TYR A 196 -8.65 -2.13 5.62
N ASP A 197 -7.99 -1.24 6.37
CA ASP A 197 -7.39 -1.58 7.67
C ASP A 197 -8.43 -2.01 8.72
N ALA A 198 -9.61 -1.40 8.74
CA ALA A 198 -10.68 -1.77 9.66
C ALA A 198 -11.12 -3.25 9.54
N LYS A 199 -10.87 -3.88 8.38
CA LYS A 199 -11.21 -5.30 8.15
C LYS A 199 -10.39 -6.27 8.98
N ALA A 200 -9.29 -5.84 9.57
CA ALA A 200 -8.53 -6.67 10.49
C ALA A 200 -9.19 -6.78 11.86
N TRP A 201 -9.96 -5.78 12.27
CA TRP A 201 -10.45 -5.69 13.64
C TRP A 201 -11.33 -6.88 14.09
N PRO A 202 -12.29 -7.39 13.29
CA PRO A 202 -13.04 -8.59 13.66
C PRO A 202 -12.16 -9.80 13.92
N VAL A 203 -11.11 -9.98 13.09
CA VAL A 203 -10.17 -11.08 13.22
C VAL A 203 -9.29 -10.89 14.47
N MET A 204 -8.83 -9.67 14.70
CA MET A 204 -8.03 -9.36 15.89
C MET A 204 -8.80 -9.54 17.18
N ARG A 205 -10.09 -9.18 17.23
CA ARG A 205 -10.94 -9.42 18.41
C ARG A 205 -11.00 -10.91 18.79
N GLU A 206 -10.86 -11.80 17.83
CA GLU A 206 -10.93 -13.25 18.04
C GLU A 206 -9.57 -13.87 18.37
N TYR A 207 -8.50 -13.40 17.71
CA TYR A 207 -7.21 -14.10 17.73
C TYR A 207 -6.05 -13.31 18.35
N ALA A 208 -6.16 -11.99 18.50
CA ALA A 208 -5.04 -11.20 18.97
C ALA A 208 -4.78 -11.37 20.46
N LYS A 209 -3.51 -11.50 20.83
CA LYS A 209 -3.05 -11.57 22.21
C LYS A 209 -3.08 -10.19 22.87
N LYS A 210 -3.14 -10.15 24.19
CA LYS A 210 -2.94 -8.89 24.93
C LYS A 210 -1.55 -8.32 24.62
N GLY A 211 -1.48 -7.03 24.31
CA GLY A 211 -0.24 -6.36 23.93
C GLY A 211 0.11 -6.49 22.45
N SER A 212 -0.83 -6.91 21.60
CA SER A 212 -0.65 -6.90 20.14
C SER A 212 -0.51 -5.47 19.62
N LEU A 213 0.45 -5.25 18.70
CA LEU A 213 0.55 -4.02 17.91
C LEU A 213 -0.21 -4.19 16.60
N PHE A 214 -1.16 -3.32 16.34
CA PHE A 214 -1.80 -3.22 15.02
C PHE A 214 -1.20 -2.06 14.21
N TRP A 215 -0.59 -2.39 13.08
CA TRP A 215 -0.08 -1.39 12.15
C TRP A 215 -1.20 -0.89 11.24
N ASN A 216 -1.85 0.18 11.66
CA ASN A 216 -2.94 0.86 10.95
C ASN A 216 -2.35 1.92 10.02
N VAL A 217 -2.50 1.74 8.70
CA VAL A 217 -1.87 2.61 7.69
C VAL A 217 -2.72 3.84 7.36
N GLY A 218 -4.03 3.68 7.38
CA GLY A 218 -4.98 4.69 6.96
C GLY A 218 -5.97 5.11 8.05
N LYS A 219 -6.42 6.36 7.96
CA LYS A 219 -7.44 6.96 8.83
C LYS A 219 -8.38 7.87 8.05
#